data_e228066a5c7be131ef8d9f017236a82d
#
_entry.id   e228066a5c7be131ef8d9f017236a82d
#
_cell.length_a   1.000
_cell.length_b   1.000
_cell.length_c   1.000
_cell.angle_alpha   90.00
_cell.angle_beta   90.00
_cell.angle_gamma   90.00
#
_symmetry.space_group_name_H-M   'P 1'
#
loop_
_entity.id
_entity.type
_entity.pdbx_description
1 polymer ?
#
loop_
_entity_poly.entity_id
_entity_poly.type
_entity_poly.pdbx_seq_one_letter_code
_entity_poly.pdbx_strand_id
1 'polypeptide(L)'
;MSLIERFEALLSGGKDNALLRFTLGNEYLKAGEAAKAAGHLRAAVDHDASYSAAWKLLGKALAESGDAEGAKDAYRRGIDAAEGRGDKQAAKEMAVFLKRLEKAPPAG
;
A
#
# COMPACT_ATOMS: atom_id res chain seq x y z
N MET A 1 22.22 6.26 -11.24
CA MET A 1 21.29 6.43 -10.10
C MET A 1 19.99 5.66 -10.35
N SER A 2 19.59 4.81 -9.42
CA SER A 2 18.37 4.03 -9.55
C SER A 2 17.13 4.91 -9.37
N LEU A 3 15.97 4.39 -9.75
CA LEU A 3 14.70 5.10 -9.52
C LEU A 3 14.48 5.36 -8.04
N ILE A 4 14.76 4.36 -7.20
CA ILE A 4 14.61 4.51 -5.75
C ILE A 4 15.48 5.65 -5.24
N GLU A 5 16.76 5.69 -5.64
CA GLU A 5 17.67 6.76 -5.23
C GLU A 5 17.18 8.14 -5.67
N ARG A 6 16.66 8.25 -6.91
CA ARG A 6 16.11 9.50 -7.43
C ARG A 6 14.91 9.98 -6.63
N PHE A 7 14.00 9.07 -6.32
CA PHE A 7 12.80 9.41 -5.55
C PHE A 7 13.13 9.73 -4.11
N GLU A 8 14.10 9.00 -3.52
CA GLU A 8 14.58 9.30 -2.17
C GLU A 8 15.22 10.70 -2.11
N ALA A 9 15.95 11.07 -3.16
CA ALA A 9 16.57 12.40 -3.24
C ALA A 9 15.51 13.50 -3.31
N LEU A 10 14.42 13.27 -4.07
CA LEU A 10 13.30 14.22 -4.13
C LEU A 10 12.65 14.38 -2.76
N LEU A 11 12.43 13.27 -2.07
CA LEU A 11 11.85 13.28 -0.74
C LEU A 11 12.74 14.05 0.25
N SER A 12 14.05 13.77 0.24
CA SER A 12 15.02 14.47 1.09
C SER A 12 15.08 15.97 0.77
N GLY A 13 14.79 16.34 -0.46
CA GLY A 13 14.74 17.74 -0.89
C GLY A 13 13.44 18.45 -0.55
N GLY A 14 12.55 17.81 0.19
CA GLY A 14 11.30 18.43 0.63
C GLY A 14 10.10 18.19 -0.27
N LYS A 15 10.25 17.36 -1.31
CA LYS A 15 9.15 17.01 -2.20
C LYS A 15 8.42 15.80 -1.62
N ASP A 16 7.41 16.04 -0.82
CA ASP A 16 6.64 14.94 -0.20
C ASP A 16 5.16 15.08 -0.57
N ASN A 17 4.63 14.06 -1.23
CA ASN A 17 3.22 14.00 -1.62
C ASN A 17 2.81 12.55 -1.82
N ALA A 18 1.50 12.34 -1.98
CA ALA A 18 0.95 10.99 -2.10
C ALA A 18 1.53 10.22 -3.29
N LEU A 19 1.67 10.88 -4.45
CA LEU A 19 2.17 10.20 -5.65
C LEU A 19 3.62 9.76 -5.49
N LEU A 20 4.48 10.62 -4.94
CA LEU A 20 5.88 10.26 -4.72
C LEU A 20 5.99 9.10 -3.74
N ARG A 21 5.25 9.14 -2.65
CA ARG A 21 5.24 8.05 -1.66
C ARG A 21 4.72 6.75 -2.24
N PHE A 22 3.64 6.83 -3.05
CA PHE A 22 3.10 5.66 -3.75
C PHE A 22 4.15 5.05 -4.69
N THR A 23 4.82 5.91 -5.48
CA THR A 23 5.84 5.47 -6.44
C THR A 23 7.01 4.80 -5.73
N LEU A 24 7.49 5.39 -4.65
CA LEU A 24 8.54 4.78 -3.83
C LEU A 24 8.11 3.43 -3.27
N GLY A 25 6.90 3.37 -2.72
CA GLY A 25 6.37 2.13 -2.18
C GLY A 25 6.32 1.02 -3.22
N ASN A 26 5.87 1.36 -4.43
CA ASN A 26 5.80 0.40 -5.52
C ASN A 26 7.20 -0.11 -5.92
N GLU A 27 8.18 0.80 -6.00
CA GLU A 27 9.55 0.41 -6.36
C GLU A 27 10.19 -0.45 -5.28
N TYR A 28 9.96 -0.14 -4.01
CA TYR A 28 10.47 -0.98 -2.92
C TYR A 28 9.82 -2.37 -2.92
N LEU A 29 8.52 -2.46 -3.23
CA LEU A 29 7.87 -3.77 -3.36
C LEU A 29 8.50 -4.61 -4.47
N LYS A 30 8.77 -3.99 -5.62
CA LYS A 30 9.45 -4.67 -6.73
C LYS A 30 10.84 -5.15 -6.33
N ALA A 31 11.51 -4.43 -5.45
CA ALA A 31 12.84 -4.78 -4.96
C ALA A 31 12.81 -5.82 -3.84
N GLY A 32 11.64 -6.28 -3.42
CA GLY A 32 11.51 -7.24 -2.33
C GLY A 32 11.64 -6.64 -0.94
N GLU A 33 11.55 -5.31 -0.83
CA GLU A 33 11.69 -4.57 0.43
C GLU A 33 10.32 -4.19 0.99
N ALA A 34 9.54 -5.19 1.38
CA ALA A 34 8.14 -5.00 1.77
C ALA A 34 7.95 -4.07 2.97
N ALA A 35 8.82 -4.14 3.97
CA ALA A 35 8.72 -3.29 5.15
C ALA A 35 8.92 -1.82 4.81
N LYS A 36 9.92 -1.51 3.98
CA LYS A 36 10.17 -0.15 3.53
C LYS A 36 9.03 0.36 2.66
N ALA A 37 8.52 -0.52 1.78
CA ALA A 37 7.37 -0.20 0.94
C ALA A 37 6.17 0.18 1.81
N ALA A 38 5.89 -0.58 2.87
CA ALA A 38 4.77 -0.31 3.74
C ALA A 38 4.87 1.08 4.38
N GLY A 39 6.07 1.49 4.80
CA GLY A 39 6.28 2.82 5.38
C GLY A 39 5.92 3.94 4.42
N HIS A 40 6.39 3.85 3.17
CA HIS A 40 6.09 4.86 2.15
C HIS A 40 4.62 4.85 1.75
N LEU A 41 4.02 3.66 1.63
CA LEU A 41 2.61 3.54 1.26
C LEU A 41 1.68 4.04 2.35
N ARG A 42 2.06 3.85 3.62
CA ARG A 42 1.29 4.44 4.72
C ARG A 42 1.34 5.97 4.66
N ALA A 43 2.49 6.54 4.36
CA ALA A 43 2.59 7.98 4.16
C ALA A 43 1.74 8.44 2.97
N ALA A 44 1.66 7.63 1.90
CA ALA A 44 0.83 7.97 0.75
C ALA A 44 -0.64 8.10 1.14
N VAL A 45 -1.18 7.15 1.91
CA VAL A 45 -2.59 7.21 2.33
C VAL A 45 -2.83 8.25 3.43
N ASP A 46 -1.80 8.60 4.18
CA ASP A 46 -1.88 9.73 5.11
C ASP A 46 -2.01 11.06 4.36
N HIS A 47 -1.30 11.20 3.24
CA HIS A 47 -1.45 12.38 2.38
C HIS A 47 -2.79 12.40 1.65
N ASP A 48 -3.29 11.23 1.25
CA ASP A 48 -4.55 11.12 0.50
C ASP A 48 -5.25 9.80 0.85
N ALA A 49 -6.19 9.88 1.78
CA ALA A 49 -6.94 8.70 2.24
C ALA A 49 -7.87 8.11 1.18
N SER A 50 -8.12 8.83 0.08
CA SER A 50 -8.95 8.33 -1.02
C SER A 50 -8.14 7.59 -2.09
N TYR A 51 -6.84 7.47 -1.90
CA TYR A 51 -5.93 6.86 -2.88
C TYR A 51 -6.04 5.33 -2.79
N SER A 52 -7.04 4.79 -3.46
CA SER A 52 -7.35 3.35 -3.36
C SER A 52 -6.20 2.45 -3.81
N ALA A 53 -5.46 2.83 -4.86
CA ALA A 53 -4.31 2.05 -5.32
C ALA A 53 -3.21 1.98 -4.25
N ALA A 54 -3.03 3.04 -3.47
CA ALA A 54 -2.05 3.04 -2.39
C ALA A 54 -2.47 2.13 -1.24
N TRP A 55 -3.76 2.11 -0.90
CA TRP A 55 -4.27 1.16 0.09
C TRP A 55 -4.04 -0.29 -0.35
N LYS A 56 -4.29 -0.57 -1.62
CA LYS A 56 -4.09 -1.92 -2.17
C LYS A 56 -2.64 -2.36 -2.05
N LEU A 57 -1.70 -1.52 -2.44
CA LEU A 57 -0.28 -1.84 -2.31
C LEU A 57 0.16 -1.90 -0.86
N LEU A 58 -0.39 -1.06 0.01
CA LEU A 58 -0.10 -1.11 1.44
C LEU A 58 -0.52 -2.46 2.03
N GLY A 59 -1.72 -2.93 1.68
CA GLY A 59 -2.17 -4.25 2.10
C GLY A 59 -1.20 -5.34 1.67
N LYS A 60 -0.77 -5.30 0.40
CA LYS A 60 0.19 -6.26 -0.14
C LYS A 60 1.52 -6.20 0.61
N ALA A 61 2.05 -5.00 0.82
CA ALA A 61 3.33 -4.82 1.51
C ALA A 61 3.28 -5.32 2.95
N LEU A 62 2.19 -5.03 3.66
CA LEU A 62 2.01 -5.49 5.04
C LEU A 62 1.89 -7.01 5.10
N ALA A 63 1.15 -7.62 4.18
CA ALA A 63 1.04 -9.07 4.12
C ALA A 63 2.40 -9.72 3.87
N GLU A 64 3.18 -9.18 2.92
CA GLU A 64 4.51 -9.71 2.61
C GLU A 64 5.51 -9.51 3.74
N SER A 65 5.33 -8.47 4.54
CA SER A 65 6.21 -8.24 5.69
C SER A 65 5.76 -8.96 6.96
N GLY A 66 4.68 -9.75 6.87
CA GLY A 66 4.21 -10.56 8.00
C GLY A 66 3.18 -9.90 8.90
N ASP A 67 2.68 -8.73 8.54
CA ASP A 67 1.64 -8.05 9.32
C ASP A 67 0.27 -8.30 8.71
N ALA A 68 -0.28 -9.49 8.99
CA ALA A 68 -1.57 -9.90 8.44
C ALA A 68 -2.72 -9.01 8.92
N GLU A 69 -2.72 -8.60 10.18
CA GLU A 69 -3.78 -7.75 10.72
C GLU A 69 -3.75 -6.35 10.13
N GLY A 70 -2.55 -5.78 9.96
CA GLY A 70 -2.39 -4.51 9.29
C GLY A 70 -2.83 -4.58 7.83
N ALA A 71 -2.52 -5.70 7.16
CA ALA A 71 -2.93 -5.91 5.76
C ALA A 71 -4.44 -5.95 5.64
N LYS A 72 -5.13 -6.66 6.53
CA LYS A 72 -6.60 -6.72 6.53
C LYS A 72 -7.20 -5.32 6.71
N ASP A 73 -6.68 -4.56 7.67
CA ASP A 73 -7.14 -3.19 7.90
C ASP A 73 -6.94 -2.31 6.67
N ALA A 74 -5.77 -2.39 6.04
CA ALA A 74 -5.49 -1.63 4.83
C ALA A 74 -6.44 -1.97 3.70
N TYR A 75 -6.74 -3.26 3.50
CA TYR A 75 -7.69 -3.66 2.47
C TYR A 75 -9.12 -3.18 2.77
N ARG A 76 -9.56 -3.23 4.03
CA ARG A 76 -10.88 -2.72 4.40
C ARG A 76 -11.00 -1.23 4.10
N ARG A 77 -10.00 -0.45 4.48
CA ARG A 77 -9.97 0.99 4.20
C ARG A 77 -9.87 1.27 2.71
N GLY A 78 -9.10 0.45 1.99
CA GLY A 78 -8.97 0.59 0.55
C GLY A 78 -10.27 0.30 -0.18
N ILE A 79 -11.03 -0.69 0.28
CA ILE A 79 -12.36 -0.99 -0.27
C ILE A 79 -13.28 0.21 -0.09
N ASP A 80 -13.31 0.79 1.11
CA ASP A 80 -14.12 1.98 1.38
C ASP A 80 -13.71 3.15 0.49
N ALA A 81 -12.40 3.37 0.32
CA ALA A 81 -11.89 4.44 -0.54
C ALA A 81 -12.29 4.21 -2.00
N ALA A 82 -12.15 2.97 -2.48
CA ALA A 82 -12.50 2.63 -3.86
C ALA A 82 -14.00 2.79 -4.10
N GLU A 83 -14.83 2.32 -3.17
CA GLU A 83 -16.29 2.48 -3.27
C GLU A 83 -16.70 3.94 -3.28
N GLY A 84 -16.07 4.75 -2.42
CA GLY A 84 -16.33 6.19 -2.37
C GLY A 84 -16.01 6.90 -3.68
N ARG A 85 -15.08 6.35 -4.47
CA ARG A 85 -14.68 6.90 -5.78
C ARG A 85 -15.44 6.24 -6.94
N GLY A 86 -16.27 5.26 -6.67
CA GLY A 86 -16.94 4.50 -7.71
C GLY A 86 -16.04 3.51 -8.45
N ASP A 87 -14.88 3.19 -7.89
CA ASP A 87 -13.93 2.23 -8.47
C ASP A 87 -14.28 0.82 -8.00
N LYS A 88 -15.28 0.24 -8.64
CA LYS A 88 -15.78 -1.08 -8.27
C LYS A 88 -14.77 -2.19 -8.50
N GLN A 89 -13.92 -2.05 -9.53
CA GLN A 89 -12.92 -3.06 -9.85
C GLN A 89 -11.87 -3.16 -8.73
N ALA A 90 -11.35 -2.03 -8.28
CA ALA A 90 -10.38 -2.00 -7.20
C ALA A 90 -10.98 -2.55 -5.90
N ALA A 91 -12.24 -2.20 -5.62
CA ALA A 91 -12.94 -2.71 -4.43
C ALA A 91 -13.07 -4.24 -4.46
N LYS A 92 -13.42 -4.79 -5.62
CA LYS A 92 -13.54 -6.25 -5.78
C LYS A 92 -12.19 -6.96 -5.61
N GLU A 93 -11.15 -6.41 -6.18
CA GLU A 93 -9.80 -6.98 -6.06
C GLU A 93 -9.34 -7.03 -4.61
N MET A 94 -9.52 -5.92 -3.89
CA MET A 94 -9.15 -5.86 -2.48
C MET A 94 -10.01 -6.78 -1.61
N ALA A 95 -11.29 -6.93 -1.94
CA ALA A 95 -12.17 -7.85 -1.22
C ALA A 95 -11.69 -9.30 -1.36
N VAL A 96 -11.19 -9.67 -2.52
CA VAL A 96 -10.62 -11.01 -2.73
C VAL A 96 -9.37 -11.22 -1.86
N PHE A 97 -8.46 -10.25 -1.83
CA PHE A 97 -7.26 -10.34 -1.02
C PHE A 97 -7.59 -10.38 0.48
N LEU A 98 -8.55 -9.56 0.92
CA LEU A 98 -9.00 -9.56 2.30
C LEU A 98 -9.55 -10.94 2.69
N LYS A 99 -10.39 -11.52 1.83
CA LYS A 99 -10.99 -12.83 2.09
C LYS A 99 -9.93 -13.92 2.24
N ARG A 100 -8.90 -13.87 1.39
CA ARG A 100 -7.79 -14.83 1.49
C ARG A 100 -7.06 -14.74 2.83
N LEU A 101 -6.84 -13.51 3.29
CA LEU A 101 -6.19 -13.29 4.58
C LEU A 101 -7.06 -13.76 5.74
N GLU A 102 -8.37 -13.56 5.66
CA GLU A 102 -9.32 -13.99 6.69
C GLU A 102 -9.42 -15.50 6.79
N LYS A 103 -9.18 -16.23 5.68
CA LYS A 103 -9.23 -17.68 5.63
C LYS A 103 -7.89 -18.34 5.94
N ALA A 104 -6.80 -17.59 5.95
CA ALA A 104 -5.49 -18.16 6.21
C ALA A 104 -5.43 -18.69 7.64
N PRO A 105 -4.79 -19.86 7.86
CA PRO A 105 -4.64 -20.35 9.23
C PRO A 105 -3.76 -19.39 10.02
N PRO A 106 -4.00 -19.24 11.34
CA PRO A 106 -3.16 -18.37 12.16
C PRO A 106 -1.72 -18.87 12.12
N ALA A 107 -0.79 -17.90 12.09
CA ALA A 107 0.64 -18.18 12.12
C ALA A 107 0.97 -18.84 13.44
N GLY A 108 1.55 -19.96 13.34
CA GLY A 108 1.89 -20.68 14.57
C GLY A 108 2.24 -21.54 15.15
#